data_95cacc0a9a3f6ae95f79b50726931e99
#
_entry.id   95cacc0a9a3f6ae95f79b50726931e99
#
_cell.length_a   1.000
_cell.length_b   1.000
_cell.length_c   1.000
_cell.angle_alpha   90.00
_cell.angle_beta   90.00
_cell.angle_gamma   90.00
#
_symmetry.space_group_name_H-M   'P 1'
#
loop_
_entity.id
_entity.type
_entity.pdbx_description
1 polymer ?
#
loop_
_entity_poly.entity_id
_entity_poly.type
_entity_poly.pdbx_seq_one_letter_code
_entity_poly.pdbx_strand_id
1 'polypeptide(L)'
;MKRPGISSRVKSVKIYTTPYCPYCVRAKRLLERKGVSYQEIDVAGDDEARIALEERTGRRTVPQIFIGEDHVGGSDDLHDLEDQGKLDALLQ
;
A
#
# COMPACT_ATOMS: atom_id res chain seq x y z
N MET A 1 -12.12 -22.79 12.94
CA MET A 1 -11.99 -22.30 12.58
C MET A 1 -11.62 -21.63 12.17
N LYS A 2 -11.35 -21.78 12.28
CA LYS A 2 -11.04 -20.95 12.02
C LYS A 2 -10.71 -20.57 11.00
N ARG A 3 -10.98 -20.55 10.26
CA ARG A 3 -10.72 -20.15 9.20
C ARG A 3 -9.95 -19.15 9.11
N PRO A 4 -9.92 -18.81 9.71
CA PRO A 4 -9.00 -17.73 9.90
C PRO A 4 -7.60 -17.98 9.38
N GLY A 5 -7.21 -19.14 9.24
CA GLY A 5 -5.90 -19.43 8.70
C GLY A 5 -5.66 -18.80 7.36
N ILE A 6 -6.71 -18.56 6.61
CA ILE A 6 -6.58 -17.94 5.29
C ILE A 6 -6.10 -16.51 5.41
N SER A 7 -6.68 -15.73 6.32
CA SER A 7 -6.28 -14.35 6.45
C SER A 7 -4.86 -14.20 6.98
N SER A 8 -4.37 -15.16 7.74
CA SER A 8 -3.02 -15.09 8.26
C SER A 8 -1.96 -15.32 7.20
N ARG A 9 -2.34 -15.82 6.03
CA ARG A 9 -1.40 -16.04 4.93
C ARG A 9 -1.18 -14.79 4.10
N VAL A 10 -2.04 -13.81 4.22
CA VAL A 10 -1.94 -12.58 3.47
C VAL A 10 -1.27 -11.55 4.33
N LYS A 11 -0.21 -10.95 3.80
CA LYS A 11 0.50 -9.92 4.52
C LYS A 11 -0.39 -8.70 4.67
N SER A 12 -0.23 -7.97 5.76
CA SER A 12 -0.98 -6.75 5.94
C SER A 12 -0.47 -5.68 4.98
N VAL A 13 -1.41 -4.94 4.41
CA VAL A 13 -1.11 -3.88 3.44
C VAL A 13 -1.48 -2.55 4.06
N LYS A 14 -0.56 -1.60 3.99
CA LYS A 14 -0.82 -0.23 4.42
C LYS A 14 -0.56 0.71 3.26
N ILE A 15 -1.43 1.68 3.10
CA ILE A 15 -1.27 2.69 2.07
C ILE A 15 -1.44 4.08 2.70
N TYR A 16 -0.43 4.91 2.53
CA TYR A 16 -0.43 6.28 3.03
C TYR A 16 -0.89 7.19 1.90
N THR A 17 -1.91 7.99 2.17
CA THR A 17 -2.60 8.76 1.13
C THR A 17 -2.89 10.19 1.58
N THR A 18 -3.35 11.00 0.62
CA THR A 18 -3.99 12.28 0.91
C THR A 18 -5.28 12.35 0.11
N PRO A 19 -6.25 13.21 0.52
CA PRO A 19 -7.44 13.43 -0.30
C PRO A 19 -7.07 14.01 -1.66
N TYR A 20 -7.91 13.76 -2.64
CA TYR A 20 -7.75 14.32 -4.00
C TYR A 20 -6.46 13.89 -4.69
N CYS A 21 -6.01 12.68 -4.41
CA CYS A 21 -4.82 12.12 -5.03
C CYS A 21 -5.23 11.05 -6.05
N PRO A 22 -5.14 11.35 -7.35
CA PRO A 22 -5.54 10.35 -8.37
C PRO A 22 -4.70 9.09 -8.32
N TYR A 23 -3.41 9.23 -8.01
CA TYR A 23 -2.53 8.06 -7.90
C TYR A 23 -2.90 7.19 -6.70
N CYS A 24 -3.34 7.81 -5.62
CA CYS A 24 -3.83 7.06 -4.46
C CYS A 24 -5.07 6.25 -4.83
N VAL A 25 -5.98 6.87 -5.57
CA VAL A 25 -7.20 6.19 -6.05
C VAL A 25 -6.85 4.99 -6.91
N ARG A 26 -5.90 5.17 -7.83
CA ARG A 26 -5.49 4.09 -8.73
C ARG A 26 -4.88 2.92 -7.96
N ALA A 27 -4.04 3.22 -6.98
CA ALA A 27 -3.42 2.18 -6.16
C ALA A 27 -4.46 1.42 -5.37
N LYS A 28 -5.41 2.13 -4.76
CA LYS A 28 -6.47 1.49 -3.98
C LYS A 28 -7.34 0.59 -4.86
N ARG A 29 -7.66 1.06 -6.07
CA ARG A 29 -8.46 0.25 -6.99
C ARG A 29 -7.76 -1.05 -7.38
N LEU A 30 -6.45 -0.99 -7.58
CA LEU A 30 -5.71 -2.21 -7.88
C LEU A 30 -5.78 -3.19 -6.72
N LEU A 31 -5.54 -2.71 -5.51
CA LEU A 31 -5.62 -3.57 -4.32
C LEU A 31 -7.02 -4.19 -4.17
N GLU A 32 -8.05 -3.40 -4.45
CA GLU A 32 -9.43 -3.89 -4.38
C GLU A 32 -9.71 -4.96 -5.42
N ARG A 33 -9.19 -4.78 -6.64
CA ARG A 33 -9.35 -5.80 -7.69
C ARG A 33 -8.62 -7.09 -7.33
N LYS A 34 -7.54 -7.00 -6.57
CA LYS A 34 -6.81 -8.18 -6.11
C LYS A 34 -7.49 -8.86 -4.92
N GLY A 35 -8.58 -8.27 -4.42
CA GLY A 35 -9.30 -8.82 -3.27
C GLY A 35 -8.56 -8.66 -1.96
N VAL A 36 -7.69 -7.67 -1.87
CA VAL A 36 -6.83 -7.47 -0.72
C VAL A 36 -7.42 -6.39 0.19
N SER A 37 -7.51 -6.70 1.47
CA SER A 37 -7.86 -5.69 2.47
C SER A 37 -6.62 -4.87 2.78
N TYR A 38 -6.80 -3.58 2.97
CA TYR A 38 -5.67 -2.70 3.26
C TYR A 38 -6.09 -1.67 4.30
N GLN A 39 -5.11 -1.14 5.01
CA GLN A 39 -5.31 -0.04 5.93
C GLN A 39 -4.88 1.25 5.22
N GLU A 40 -5.80 2.19 5.13
CA GLU A 40 -5.49 3.50 4.55
C GLU A 40 -5.18 4.48 5.66
N ILE A 41 -4.08 5.20 5.52
CA ILE A 41 -3.63 6.17 6.49
C ILE A 41 -3.55 7.53 5.80
N ASP A 42 -4.47 8.42 6.14
CA ASP A 42 -4.50 9.77 5.58
C ASP A 42 -3.47 10.62 6.30
N VAL A 43 -2.52 11.17 5.55
CA VAL A 43 -1.46 12.00 6.14
C VAL A 43 -1.63 13.48 5.79
N ALA A 44 -2.76 13.85 5.21
CA ALA A 44 -3.02 15.26 4.91
C ALA A 44 -3.14 16.05 6.22
N GLY A 45 -2.45 17.17 6.28
CA GLY A 45 -2.47 18.00 7.48
C GLY A 45 -1.71 17.45 8.66
N ASP A 46 -0.99 16.34 8.47
CA ASP A 46 -0.19 15.73 9.54
C ASP A 46 1.28 15.77 9.13
N ASP A 47 1.94 16.89 9.44
CA ASP A 47 3.31 17.09 9.04
C ASP A 47 4.27 16.09 9.67
N GLU A 48 4.02 15.71 10.92
CA GLU A 48 4.87 14.75 11.60
C GLU A 48 4.79 13.39 10.92
N ALA A 49 3.60 12.95 10.55
CA ALA A 49 3.43 11.69 9.85
C ALA A 49 4.11 11.71 8.49
N ARG A 50 4.03 12.84 7.78
CA ARG A 50 4.67 12.96 6.47
C ARG A 50 6.19 12.95 6.59
N ILE A 51 6.73 13.61 7.59
CA ILE A 51 8.17 13.59 7.83
C ILE A 51 8.64 12.19 8.17
N ALA A 52 7.94 11.50 9.05
CA ALA A 52 8.28 10.13 9.41
C ALA A 52 8.23 9.21 8.19
N LEU A 53 7.23 9.40 7.34
CA LEU A 53 7.09 8.61 6.13
C LEU A 53 8.24 8.87 5.17
N GLU A 54 8.62 10.12 4.99
CA GLU A 54 9.75 10.48 4.15
C GLU A 54 11.05 9.86 4.66
N GLU A 55 11.23 9.87 5.97
CA GLU A 55 12.43 9.26 6.57
C GLU A 55 12.48 7.76 6.31
N ARG A 56 11.33 7.09 6.34
CA ARG A 56 11.26 5.64 6.09
C ARG A 56 11.42 5.28 4.62
N THR A 57 10.93 6.11 3.72
CA THR A 57 10.83 5.75 2.31
C THR A 57 11.81 6.50 1.43
N GLY A 58 12.34 7.62 1.89
CA GLY A 58 13.14 8.51 1.06
C GLY A 58 12.33 9.29 0.06
N ARG A 59 10.99 9.29 0.17
CA ARG A 59 10.12 9.93 -0.79
C ARG A 59 9.13 10.86 -0.09
N ARG A 60 8.77 11.93 -0.76
CA ARG A 60 7.78 12.88 -0.27
C ARG A 60 6.40 12.71 -0.89
N THR A 61 6.28 11.81 -1.86
CA THR A 61 5.04 11.64 -2.61
C THR A 61 4.10 10.65 -1.96
N VAL A 62 2.82 10.73 -2.31
CA VAL A 62 1.82 9.74 -1.96
C VAL A 62 1.22 9.22 -3.27
N PRO A 63 0.72 7.99 -3.31
CA PRO A 63 0.66 7.05 -2.19
C PRO A 63 2.02 6.44 -1.88
N GLN A 64 2.16 5.93 -0.65
CA GLN A 64 3.29 5.06 -0.30
C GLN A 64 2.69 3.79 0.27
N ILE A 65 3.09 2.66 -0.29
CA ILE A 65 2.45 1.37 -0.02
C ILE A 65 3.45 0.44 0.63
N PHE A 66 3.01 -0.24 1.67
CA PHE A 66 3.80 -1.24 2.36
C PHE A 66 3.04 -2.56 2.36
N ILE A 67 3.73 -3.64 2.07
CA ILE A 67 3.19 -5.00 2.17
C ILE A 67 4.01 -5.71 3.22
N GLY A 68 3.38 -5.97 4.37
CA GLY A 68 4.14 -6.40 5.54
C GLY A 68 5.12 -5.31 5.92
N GLU A 69 6.39 -5.64 5.97
CA GLU A 69 7.44 -4.67 6.27
C GLU A 69 8.15 -4.16 5.02
N ASP A 70 7.74 -4.64 3.85
CA ASP A 70 8.40 -4.28 2.60
C ASP A 70 7.78 -3.01 2.04
N HIS A 71 8.65 -2.05 1.73
CA HIS A 71 8.22 -0.82 1.07
C HIS A 71 8.12 -1.05 -0.42
N VAL A 72 6.89 -1.03 -0.95
CA VAL A 72 6.65 -1.19 -2.38
C VAL A 72 6.94 0.10 -3.13
N GLY A 73 6.46 1.21 -2.61
CA GLY A 73 6.60 2.51 -3.25
C GLY A 73 5.25 3.12 -3.57
N GLY A 74 5.17 3.78 -4.71
CA GLY A 74 3.97 4.48 -5.14
C GLY A 74 3.07 3.64 -6.03
N SER A 75 2.09 4.32 -6.65
CA SER A 75 1.13 3.67 -7.53
C SER A 75 1.80 3.00 -8.72
N ASP A 76 2.77 3.68 -9.34
CA ASP A 76 3.46 3.13 -10.50
C ASP A 76 4.24 1.87 -10.11
N ASP A 77 4.90 1.90 -8.96
CA ASP A 77 5.63 0.74 -8.48
C ASP A 77 4.70 -0.45 -8.26
N LEU A 78 3.51 -0.18 -7.69
CA LEU A 78 2.53 -1.23 -7.43
C LEU A 78 2.03 -1.84 -8.75
N HIS A 79 1.73 -0.99 -9.73
CA HIS A 79 1.26 -1.46 -11.03
C HIS A 79 2.35 -2.21 -11.79
N ASP A 80 3.61 -1.79 -11.66
CA ASP A 80 4.72 -2.51 -12.27
C ASP A 80 4.84 -3.92 -11.72
N LEU A 81 4.67 -4.09 -10.42
CA LEU A 81 4.70 -5.42 -9.82
C LEU A 81 3.57 -6.29 -10.35
N GLU A 82 2.38 -5.71 -10.53
CA GLU A 82 1.27 -6.45 -11.09
C GLU A 82 1.55 -6.84 -12.54
N ASP A 83 2.07 -5.93 -13.34
CA ASP A 83 2.38 -6.19 -14.74
C ASP A 83 3.45 -7.28 -14.89
N GLN A 84 4.37 -7.35 -13.94
CA GLN A 84 5.42 -8.37 -13.94
C GLN A 84 4.97 -9.68 -13.34
N GLY A 85 3.74 -9.77 -12.86
CA GLY A 85 3.22 -10.96 -12.22
C GLY A 85 3.81 -11.25 -10.85
N LYS A 86 4.36 -10.24 -10.18
CA LYS A 86 5.04 -10.41 -8.90
C LYS A 86 4.22 -9.97 -7.70
N LEU A 87 3.13 -9.24 -7.93
CA LEU A 87 2.37 -8.67 -6.82
C LEU A 87 1.73 -9.73 -5.95
N ASP A 88 1.14 -10.76 -6.56
CA ASP A 88 0.46 -11.82 -5.80
C ASP A 88 1.41 -12.51 -4.83
N ALA A 89 2.64 -12.76 -5.26
CA ALA A 89 3.63 -13.40 -4.41
C ALA A 89 3.98 -12.53 -3.20
N LEU A 90 4.05 -11.22 -3.41
CA LEU A 90 4.33 -10.30 -2.31
C LEU A 90 3.18 -10.22 -1.31
N LEU A 91 1.95 -10.39 -1.77
CA LEU A 91 0.78 -10.30 -0.92
C LEU A 91 0.59 -11.53 -0.05
N GLN A 92 1.21 -12.63 -0.38
CA GLN A 92 1.07 -13.88 0.38
C GLN A 92 2.11 -14.00 1.53
#